data_aefb50f3ec2ef8a438e6c7f52944afc7
#
_entry.id   aefb50f3ec2ef8a438e6c7f52944afc7
#
_cell.length_a   1.000
_cell.length_b   1.000
_cell.length_c   1.000
_cell.angle_alpha   90.00
_cell.angle_beta   90.00
_cell.angle_gamma   90.00
#
_symmetry.space_group_name_H-M   'P 1'
#
loop_
_entity.id
_entity.type
_entity.pdbx_description
1 polymer ?
#
loop_
_entity_poly.entity_id
_entity_poly.type
_entity_poly.pdbx_seq_one_letter_code
_entity_poly.pdbx_strand_id
1 'polypeptide(L)'
;MKIVVMSWLARESVEIFLRSNIVYRPDLAARPAHVAGDELALLAPDVVIARDADGEAVAALQALLPDCRFIVCRLASAAPARDLPQPGARCAWVCASTWERAEYEAFVLAEALCRPRHRPRPPAIGGQPADVILVGAGVVNLVTALVLCTHGFDVSVVERMADPLASEHERPRGAGATFGGRDARIFSFNESRQHLACSPRYTPQTHTQFRAKVSQDGWLSRAPEHLGERERRWIRQLEQVPPWAALAYGNDIVGFNRQSAARWQEIFSLHPEILQDAHYIGRLLRVYPDQASFAAARTAEAEIGALIRTLDLRLLREDEPALADAIDRGAIAGALAVRGFSLNIQRFGRNLIRLLQELGVRFSWQQQLTAIRHDGAGAVSGLVIGGRLCRARHYVICPGAHGRSIEGRSAALDAIGAMVGMWVTLPNDGMPLSSPLKVRRRGFGSGAAAQGANIVPGRDASGAPVLHCSSGHGFVGVDAADVRAADLEELARCVMQTAEDLFGDKFHRARSTGLIGATPAYCIRPWTPSGLGLVEVQDAASGGRLVVSGGHNTGGFAQSPEVARAVLCALQERPHPMHALYHPRRFADVFEASA
;
A
#
# COMPACT_ATOMS: atom_id res chain seq x y z
N MET A 1 -28.60 5.75 -7.93
CA MET A 1 -28.51 5.77 -6.45
C MET A 1 -29.12 7.04 -5.93
N LYS A 2 -30.10 6.94 -5.04
CA LYS A 2 -30.76 8.07 -4.39
C LYS A 2 -30.44 8.03 -2.88
N ILE A 3 -29.85 9.11 -2.39
CA ILE A 3 -29.47 9.24 -0.98
C ILE A 3 -30.40 10.23 -0.32
N VAL A 4 -31.01 9.85 0.81
CA VAL A 4 -31.74 10.77 1.66
C VAL A 4 -30.90 11.07 2.90
N VAL A 5 -30.68 12.35 3.19
CA VAL A 5 -29.93 12.81 4.35
C VAL A 5 -30.88 13.42 5.36
N MET A 6 -31.00 12.78 6.53
CA MET A 6 -31.84 13.22 7.66
C MET A 6 -31.00 14.00 8.67
N SER A 7 -30.08 14.84 8.23
CA SER A 7 -29.24 15.65 9.11
C SER A 7 -29.02 17.05 8.53
N TRP A 8 -28.60 17.98 9.37
CA TRP A 8 -28.20 19.31 8.93
C TRP A 8 -26.76 19.25 8.49
N LEU A 9 -26.52 19.38 7.17
CA LEU A 9 -25.21 19.62 6.60
C LEU A 9 -24.99 21.13 6.45
N ALA A 10 -23.74 21.56 6.58
CA ALA A 10 -23.33 22.85 6.08
C ALA A 10 -23.55 22.86 4.56
N ARG A 11 -24.51 23.65 4.10
CA ARG A 11 -24.99 23.69 2.71
C ARG A 11 -23.84 23.87 1.69
N GLU A 12 -22.78 24.55 2.11
CA GLU A 12 -21.59 24.84 1.31
C GLU A 12 -20.71 23.62 1.02
N SER A 13 -20.69 22.62 1.93
CA SER A 13 -19.92 21.38 1.73
C SER A 13 -20.61 20.45 0.73
N VAL A 14 -21.88 20.65 0.50
CA VAL A 14 -22.75 19.76 -0.26
C VAL A 14 -22.79 20.11 -1.74
N GLU A 15 -22.64 21.36 -2.10
CA GLU A 15 -22.66 21.82 -3.51
C GLU A 15 -21.52 21.23 -4.34
N ILE A 16 -20.40 20.89 -3.71
CA ILE A 16 -19.25 20.26 -4.36
C ILE A 16 -19.53 18.80 -4.77
N PHE A 17 -20.46 18.12 -4.07
CA PHE A 17 -20.80 16.70 -4.29
C PHE A 17 -22.15 16.49 -4.94
N LEU A 18 -22.97 17.53 -5.07
CA LEU A 18 -24.34 17.43 -5.54
C LEU A 18 -24.44 17.24 -7.06
N ARG A 19 -24.63 16.01 -7.43
CA ARG A 19 -25.44 15.69 -8.60
C ARG A 19 -26.78 15.16 -8.09
N SER A 20 -27.83 15.73 -8.62
CA SER A 20 -29.29 15.49 -8.58
C SER A 20 -29.96 14.35 -7.77
N ASN A 21 -29.23 13.51 -7.05
CA ASN A 21 -29.75 12.29 -6.39
C ASN A 21 -29.68 12.33 -4.87
N ILE A 22 -29.29 13.46 -4.26
CA ILE A 22 -29.24 13.62 -2.80
C ILE A 22 -30.39 14.52 -2.36
N VAL A 23 -31.22 14.01 -1.48
CA VAL A 23 -32.40 14.72 -0.95
C VAL A 23 -32.20 15.00 0.53
N TYR A 24 -32.25 16.25 0.93
CA TYR A 24 -32.13 16.67 2.33
C TYR A 24 -33.50 16.75 2.96
N ARG A 25 -33.72 15.98 4.03
CA ARG A 25 -34.96 15.92 4.81
C ARG A 25 -34.63 15.91 6.30
N PRO A 26 -33.99 16.96 6.82
CA PRO A 26 -33.65 17.05 8.24
C PRO A 26 -34.92 17.06 9.14
N ASP A 27 -36.05 17.47 8.58
CA ASP A 27 -37.36 17.43 9.26
C ASP A 27 -37.79 16.02 9.65
N LEU A 28 -37.36 15.00 8.94
CA LEU A 28 -37.70 13.60 9.22
C LEU A 28 -36.99 13.04 10.47
N ALA A 29 -35.85 13.59 10.83
CA ALA A 29 -35.12 13.15 12.04
C ALA A 29 -35.88 13.38 13.36
N ALA A 30 -36.77 14.37 13.39
CA ALA A 30 -37.57 14.70 14.56
C ALA A 30 -38.96 14.04 14.55
N ARG A 31 -39.30 13.27 13.51
CA ARG A 31 -40.61 12.63 13.38
C ARG A 31 -40.61 11.21 13.94
N PRO A 32 -41.76 10.70 14.40
CA PRO A 32 -41.89 9.28 14.75
C PRO A 32 -41.48 8.38 13.56
N ALA A 33 -40.85 7.23 13.84
CA ALA A 33 -40.25 6.35 12.82
C ALA A 33 -41.26 5.89 11.75
N HIS A 34 -42.53 5.64 12.10
CA HIS A 34 -43.55 5.25 11.11
C HIS A 34 -43.87 6.40 10.14
N VAL A 35 -43.97 7.65 10.61
CA VAL A 35 -44.22 8.82 9.76
C VAL A 35 -43.01 9.10 8.85
N ALA A 36 -41.80 9.04 9.41
CA ALA A 36 -40.58 9.19 8.64
C ALA A 36 -40.44 8.06 7.62
N GLY A 37 -40.79 6.83 7.97
CA GLY A 37 -40.76 5.66 7.11
C GLY A 37 -41.68 5.77 5.90
N ASP A 38 -42.92 6.24 6.10
CA ASP A 38 -43.89 6.44 5.02
C ASP A 38 -43.38 7.50 4.01
N GLU A 39 -42.83 8.61 4.48
CA GLU A 39 -42.27 9.64 3.61
C GLU A 39 -40.99 9.18 2.92
N LEU A 40 -40.13 8.43 3.59
CA LEU A 40 -38.95 7.82 3.00
C LEU A 40 -39.33 6.78 1.93
N ALA A 41 -40.39 6.00 2.16
CA ALA A 41 -40.89 5.03 1.18
C ALA A 41 -41.31 5.71 -0.13
N LEU A 42 -41.98 6.87 -0.05
CA LEU A 42 -42.33 7.68 -1.21
C LEU A 42 -41.10 8.21 -1.95
N LEU A 43 -40.03 8.48 -1.24
CA LEU A 43 -38.76 8.93 -1.84
C LEU A 43 -37.97 7.78 -2.47
N ALA A 44 -38.25 6.53 -2.07
CA ALA A 44 -37.56 5.31 -2.52
C ALA A 44 -36.02 5.45 -2.50
N PRO A 45 -35.38 5.71 -1.33
CA PRO A 45 -33.95 5.86 -1.24
C PRO A 45 -33.22 4.52 -1.32
N ASP A 46 -32.05 4.51 -1.95
CA ASP A 46 -31.10 3.41 -1.84
C ASP A 46 -30.34 3.44 -0.50
N VAL A 47 -30.09 4.65 0.01
CA VAL A 47 -29.40 4.89 1.28
C VAL A 47 -30.04 6.04 2.05
N VAL A 48 -30.21 5.84 3.35
CA VAL A 48 -30.53 6.88 4.32
C VAL A 48 -29.34 7.16 5.21
N ILE A 49 -28.91 8.42 5.28
CA ILE A 49 -27.87 8.89 6.22
C ILE A 49 -28.56 9.62 7.35
N ALA A 50 -28.40 9.13 8.58
CA ALA A 50 -28.97 9.71 9.77
C ALA A 50 -27.86 10.12 10.74
N ARG A 51 -28.16 11.10 11.61
CA ARG A 51 -27.24 11.62 12.63
C ARG A 51 -27.79 11.26 14.02
N ASP A 52 -26.92 10.72 14.88
CA ASP A 52 -27.24 10.36 16.26
C ASP A 52 -28.58 9.59 16.46
N ALA A 53 -29.00 8.87 15.41
CA ALA A 53 -30.21 8.07 15.53
C ALA A 53 -30.02 6.97 16.57
N ASP A 54 -31.02 6.72 17.39
CA ASP A 54 -31.01 5.58 18.31
C ASP A 54 -31.23 4.25 17.55
N GLY A 55 -30.86 3.15 18.21
CA GLY A 55 -30.96 1.82 17.60
C GLY A 55 -32.39 1.39 17.29
N GLU A 56 -33.37 1.79 18.11
CA GLU A 56 -34.78 1.43 17.94
C GLU A 56 -35.41 2.16 16.74
N ALA A 57 -35.12 3.45 16.58
CA ALA A 57 -35.56 4.22 15.42
C ALA A 57 -34.99 3.67 14.12
N VAL A 58 -33.70 3.31 14.11
CA VAL A 58 -33.05 2.70 12.92
C VAL A 58 -33.66 1.32 12.63
N ALA A 59 -33.87 0.49 13.64
CA ALA A 59 -34.49 -0.83 13.46
C ALA A 59 -35.92 -0.74 12.93
N ALA A 60 -36.72 0.22 13.44
CA ALA A 60 -38.05 0.47 12.95
C ALA A 60 -38.06 0.93 11.47
N LEU A 61 -37.20 1.85 11.11
CA LEU A 61 -37.06 2.31 9.73
C LEU A 61 -36.56 1.18 8.79
N GLN A 62 -35.67 0.30 9.25
CA GLN A 62 -35.19 -0.85 8.48
C GLN A 62 -36.30 -1.89 8.23
N ALA A 63 -37.22 -2.03 9.16
CA ALA A 63 -38.39 -2.89 8.99
C ALA A 63 -39.37 -2.35 7.94
N LEU A 64 -39.53 -1.02 7.89
CA LEU A 64 -40.40 -0.34 6.92
C LEU A 64 -39.77 -0.24 5.52
N LEU A 65 -38.43 -0.22 5.43
CA LEU A 65 -37.66 -0.03 4.20
C LEU A 65 -36.68 -1.18 4.01
N PRO A 66 -37.14 -2.39 3.67
CA PRO A 66 -36.30 -3.60 3.65
C PRO A 66 -35.17 -3.57 2.61
N ASP A 67 -35.32 -2.80 1.53
CA ASP A 67 -34.30 -2.68 0.46
C ASP A 67 -33.35 -1.50 0.67
N CYS A 68 -33.63 -0.63 1.65
CA CYS A 68 -32.83 0.55 1.95
C CYS A 68 -31.67 0.20 2.90
N ARG A 69 -30.54 0.89 2.69
CA ARG A 69 -29.39 0.84 3.59
C ARG A 69 -29.34 2.06 4.48
N PHE A 70 -28.89 1.89 5.70
CA PHE A 70 -28.80 2.94 6.68
C PHE A 70 -27.35 3.18 7.08
N ILE A 71 -26.93 4.45 7.10
CA ILE A 71 -25.64 4.87 7.61
C ILE A 71 -25.91 5.87 8.73
N VAL A 72 -25.46 5.55 9.93
CA VAL A 72 -25.64 6.41 11.10
C VAL A 72 -24.30 7.07 11.44
N CYS A 73 -24.31 8.40 11.43
CA CYS A 73 -23.16 9.23 11.78
C CYS A 73 -23.15 9.53 13.27
N ARG A 74 -21.98 9.42 13.91
CA ARG A 74 -21.77 9.76 15.33
C ARG A 74 -20.44 10.49 15.51
N LEU A 75 -20.36 11.28 16.58
CA LEU A 75 -19.09 11.83 17.03
C LEU A 75 -18.32 10.80 17.85
N ALA A 76 -17.01 10.76 17.68
CA ALA A 76 -16.12 9.88 18.42
C ALA A 76 -16.11 10.19 19.94
N SER A 77 -16.51 11.42 20.34
CA SER A 77 -16.67 11.85 21.72
C SER A 77 -17.99 11.41 22.35
N ALA A 78 -18.94 10.90 21.56
CA ALA A 78 -20.21 10.43 22.09
C ALA A 78 -20.03 9.14 22.90
N ALA A 79 -20.73 9.03 24.03
CA ALA A 79 -20.69 7.84 24.89
C ALA A 79 -20.99 6.56 24.07
N PRO A 80 -20.37 5.41 24.39
CA PRO A 80 -20.68 4.16 23.70
C PRO A 80 -22.15 3.83 23.90
N ALA A 81 -22.91 3.84 22.84
CA ALA A 81 -24.32 3.46 22.89
C ALA A 81 -24.41 1.95 23.12
N ARG A 82 -24.99 1.53 24.23
CA ARG A 82 -25.12 0.12 24.62
C ARG A 82 -26.08 -0.68 23.72
N ASP A 83 -26.97 -0.01 22.98
CA ASP A 83 -28.10 -0.62 22.29
C ASP A 83 -28.14 -0.38 20.79
N LEU A 84 -26.96 -0.21 20.15
CA LEU A 84 -26.89 -0.07 18.70
C LEU A 84 -27.04 -1.42 18.01
N PRO A 85 -27.83 -1.51 16.93
CA PRO A 85 -27.85 -2.72 16.10
C PRO A 85 -26.45 -3.00 15.60
N GLN A 86 -26.04 -4.27 15.68
CA GLN A 86 -24.74 -4.69 15.16
C GLN A 86 -24.59 -4.26 13.69
N PRO A 87 -23.39 -3.78 13.28
CA PRO A 87 -23.14 -3.51 11.87
C PRO A 87 -23.47 -4.76 11.06
N GLY A 88 -24.34 -4.63 10.11
CA GLY A 88 -24.80 -5.72 9.25
C GLY A 88 -24.89 -5.26 7.80
N ALA A 89 -25.32 -6.14 6.92
CA ALA A 89 -25.40 -5.87 5.48
C ALA A 89 -26.25 -4.64 5.10
N ARG A 90 -27.09 -4.14 6.02
CA ARG A 90 -28.01 -3.01 5.78
C ARG A 90 -27.83 -1.82 6.72
N CYS A 91 -26.98 -1.91 7.72
CA CYS A 91 -26.69 -0.82 8.64
C CYS A 91 -25.18 -0.67 8.84
N ALA A 92 -24.68 0.52 8.71
CA ALA A 92 -23.28 0.85 8.94
C ALA A 92 -23.17 2.07 9.86
N TRP A 93 -22.07 2.15 10.59
CA TRP A 93 -21.78 3.23 11.50
C TRP A 93 -20.55 3.98 11.04
N VAL A 94 -20.61 5.31 11.10
CA VAL A 94 -19.49 6.19 10.85
C VAL A 94 -19.24 7.00 12.12
N CYS A 95 -18.03 6.89 12.66
CA CYS A 95 -17.59 7.64 13.82
C CYS A 95 -16.43 8.54 13.46
N ALA A 96 -16.57 9.85 13.64
CA ALA A 96 -15.53 10.82 13.31
C ALA A 96 -15.41 11.90 14.40
N SER A 97 -14.32 12.67 14.35
CA SER A 97 -14.05 13.75 15.32
C SER A 97 -14.97 14.97 15.14
N THR A 98 -15.47 15.18 13.93
CA THR A 98 -16.42 16.28 13.61
C THR A 98 -17.58 15.76 12.77
N TRP A 99 -18.68 16.49 12.76
CA TRP A 99 -19.87 16.15 11.97
C TRP A 99 -19.59 16.21 10.46
N GLU A 100 -18.86 17.21 9.99
CA GLU A 100 -18.51 17.33 8.57
C GLU A 100 -17.74 16.10 8.10
N ARG A 101 -16.83 15.62 8.93
CA ARG A 101 -16.05 14.43 8.61
C ARG A 101 -16.89 13.16 8.63
N ALA A 102 -17.78 13.02 9.63
CA ALA A 102 -18.69 11.88 9.70
C ALA A 102 -19.60 11.81 8.46
N GLU A 103 -20.15 12.93 8.05
CA GLU A 103 -21.00 13.02 6.87
C GLU A 103 -20.24 12.73 5.58
N TYR A 104 -19.03 13.29 5.42
CA TYR A 104 -18.16 12.96 4.27
C TYR A 104 -17.89 11.45 4.18
N GLU A 105 -17.49 10.82 5.28
CA GLU A 105 -17.23 9.38 5.34
C GLU A 105 -18.53 8.58 5.07
N ALA A 106 -19.70 9.08 5.51
CA ALA A 106 -20.99 8.45 5.22
C ALA A 106 -21.35 8.50 3.73
N PHE A 107 -21.10 9.60 3.05
CA PHE A 107 -21.30 9.67 1.59
C PHE A 107 -20.37 8.74 0.83
N VAL A 108 -19.10 8.66 1.21
CA VAL A 108 -18.14 7.72 0.62
C VAL A 108 -18.61 6.28 0.81
N LEU A 109 -19.10 5.96 2.01
CA LEU A 109 -19.62 4.64 2.33
C LEU A 109 -20.92 4.36 1.56
N ALA A 110 -21.84 5.34 1.46
CA ALA A 110 -23.08 5.21 0.70
C ALA A 110 -22.80 4.91 -0.79
N GLU A 111 -21.87 5.62 -1.40
CA GLU A 111 -21.42 5.35 -2.77
C GLU A 111 -20.88 3.92 -2.89
N ALA A 112 -20.01 3.53 -1.97
CA ALA A 112 -19.41 2.20 -1.95
C ALA A 112 -20.46 1.07 -1.80
N LEU A 113 -21.44 1.25 -0.91
CA LEU A 113 -22.51 0.28 -0.66
C LEU A 113 -23.49 0.16 -1.82
N CYS A 114 -23.73 1.22 -2.56
CA CYS A 114 -24.71 1.27 -3.65
C CYS A 114 -24.08 1.08 -5.03
N ARG A 115 -22.77 1.02 -5.14
CA ARG A 115 -22.15 0.58 -6.39
C ARG A 115 -22.70 -0.80 -6.74
N PRO A 116 -23.15 -1.01 -8.00
CA PRO A 116 -23.54 -2.34 -8.42
C PRO A 116 -22.37 -3.27 -8.12
N ARG A 117 -22.57 -4.22 -7.21
CA ARG A 117 -21.62 -5.34 -7.09
C ARG A 117 -21.55 -5.94 -8.47
N HIS A 118 -20.37 -5.92 -9.06
CA HIS A 118 -20.18 -6.51 -10.36
C HIS A 118 -20.64 -7.97 -10.25
N ARG A 119 -21.75 -8.29 -10.93
CA ARG A 119 -22.10 -9.71 -11.07
C ARG A 119 -21.01 -10.31 -11.93
N PRO A 120 -20.40 -11.44 -11.51
CA PRO A 120 -19.41 -12.13 -12.33
C PRO A 120 -19.96 -12.22 -13.75
N ARG A 121 -19.24 -11.67 -14.70
CA ARG A 121 -19.58 -11.85 -16.10
C ARG A 121 -19.34 -13.32 -16.37
N PRO A 122 -20.30 -14.07 -16.93
CA PRO A 122 -20.05 -15.46 -17.29
C PRO A 122 -18.77 -15.49 -18.14
N PRO A 123 -17.88 -16.51 -17.93
CA PRO A 123 -16.64 -16.58 -18.68
C PRO A 123 -16.96 -16.44 -20.15
N ALA A 124 -16.26 -15.54 -20.85
CA ALA A 124 -16.48 -15.28 -22.26
C ALA A 124 -16.36 -16.61 -23.01
N ILE A 125 -17.45 -17.05 -23.60
CA ILE A 125 -17.48 -18.26 -24.42
C ILE A 125 -16.62 -17.95 -25.65
N GLY A 126 -15.40 -18.53 -25.67
CA GLY A 126 -14.53 -18.63 -26.82
C GLY A 126 -14.13 -17.31 -27.50
N GLY A 127 -12.93 -16.82 -27.20
CA GLY A 127 -12.15 -16.08 -28.19
C GLY A 127 -12.29 -14.55 -28.25
N GLN A 128 -13.12 -13.89 -27.46
CA GLN A 128 -13.07 -12.42 -27.39
C GLN A 128 -11.87 -11.96 -26.57
N PRO A 129 -11.06 -11.00 -27.07
CA PRO A 129 -9.95 -10.44 -26.33
C PRO A 129 -10.47 -9.71 -25.08
N ALA A 130 -9.73 -9.81 -23.97
CA ALA A 130 -10.00 -9.04 -22.77
C ALA A 130 -10.03 -7.53 -23.08
N ASP A 131 -10.88 -6.77 -22.39
CA ASP A 131 -10.82 -5.30 -22.48
C ASP A 131 -9.46 -4.78 -22.00
N VAL A 132 -8.94 -5.40 -20.93
CA VAL A 132 -7.66 -5.00 -20.31
C VAL A 132 -6.77 -6.21 -20.04
N ILE A 133 -5.53 -6.15 -20.52
CA ILE A 133 -4.47 -7.08 -20.12
C ILE A 133 -3.60 -6.40 -19.07
N LEU A 134 -3.55 -6.98 -17.86
CA LEU A 134 -2.64 -6.58 -16.79
C LEU A 134 -1.43 -7.51 -16.75
N VAL A 135 -0.23 -6.96 -16.76
CA VAL A 135 1.02 -7.72 -16.67
C VAL A 135 1.64 -7.56 -15.29
N GLY A 136 1.80 -8.69 -14.60
CA GLY A 136 2.27 -8.80 -13.23
C GLY A 136 1.14 -9.00 -12.22
N ALA A 137 1.23 -10.02 -11.37
CA ALA A 137 0.27 -10.30 -10.29
C ALA A 137 0.78 -9.83 -8.92
N GLY A 138 1.58 -8.76 -8.87
CA GLY A 138 1.95 -8.07 -7.63
C GLY A 138 0.76 -7.29 -7.05
N VAL A 139 0.83 -6.94 -5.75
CA VAL A 139 -0.27 -6.28 -5.03
C VAL A 139 -0.80 -5.02 -5.73
N VAL A 140 0.05 -4.24 -6.37
CA VAL A 140 -0.37 -3.03 -7.11
C VAL A 140 -1.33 -3.40 -8.23
N ASN A 141 -1.00 -4.40 -9.05
CA ASN A 141 -1.86 -4.84 -10.13
C ASN A 141 -3.08 -5.65 -9.65
N LEU A 142 -2.96 -6.42 -8.57
CA LEU A 142 -4.12 -7.13 -8.01
C LEU A 142 -5.18 -6.14 -7.50
N VAL A 143 -4.76 -5.06 -6.82
CA VAL A 143 -5.68 -3.97 -6.42
C VAL A 143 -6.21 -3.22 -7.65
N THR A 144 -5.37 -3.02 -8.67
CA THR A 144 -5.81 -2.44 -9.94
C THR A 144 -6.85 -3.32 -10.64
N ALA A 145 -6.63 -4.65 -10.69
CA ALA A 145 -7.60 -5.60 -11.23
C ALA A 145 -8.94 -5.52 -10.49
N LEU A 146 -8.92 -5.44 -9.13
CA LEU A 146 -10.13 -5.28 -8.33
C LEU A 146 -10.89 -4.00 -8.70
N VAL A 147 -10.19 -2.88 -8.77
CA VAL A 147 -10.81 -1.60 -9.14
C VAL A 147 -11.36 -1.64 -10.56
N LEU A 148 -10.64 -2.20 -11.52
CA LEU A 148 -11.09 -2.26 -12.91
C LEU A 148 -12.29 -3.20 -13.09
N CYS A 149 -12.27 -4.42 -12.53
CA CYS A 149 -13.38 -5.35 -12.68
C CYS A 149 -14.65 -4.84 -11.98
N THR A 150 -14.53 -4.16 -10.83
CA THR A 150 -15.68 -3.54 -10.16
C THR A 150 -16.24 -2.33 -10.93
N HIS A 151 -15.47 -1.76 -11.86
CA HIS A 151 -15.92 -0.72 -12.79
C HIS A 151 -16.36 -1.26 -14.17
N GLY A 152 -16.51 -2.58 -14.28
CA GLY A 152 -17.12 -3.22 -15.46
C GLY A 152 -16.15 -3.57 -16.59
N PHE A 153 -14.82 -3.47 -16.39
CA PHE A 153 -13.85 -3.93 -17.36
C PHE A 153 -13.72 -5.47 -17.32
N ASP A 154 -13.59 -6.08 -18.49
CA ASP A 154 -13.16 -7.47 -18.61
C ASP A 154 -11.64 -7.57 -18.48
N VAL A 155 -11.17 -8.16 -17.40
CA VAL A 155 -9.75 -8.13 -16.98
C VAL A 155 -9.10 -9.50 -17.14
N SER A 156 -7.91 -9.51 -17.75
CA SER A 156 -7.02 -10.67 -17.78
C SER A 156 -5.66 -10.30 -17.18
N VAL A 157 -5.20 -11.08 -16.20
CA VAL A 157 -3.89 -10.91 -15.54
C VAL A 157 -2.92 -11.94 -16.05
N VAL A 158 -1.74 -11.48 -16.46
CA VAL A 158 -0.63 -12.32 -16.94
C VAL A 158 0.53 -12.22 -15.96
N GLU A 159 1.04 -13.37 -15.50
CA GLU A 159 2.13 -13.43 -14.54
C GLU A 159 3.20 -14.45 -14.99
N ARG A 160 4.47 -14.07 -14.87
CA ARG A 160 5.61 -14.94 -15.23
C ARG A 160 5.86 -16.08 -14.25
N MET A 161 5.45 -15.90 -12.99
CA MET A 161 5.60 -16.91 -11.95
C MET A 161 4.47 -17.94 -12.00
N ALA A 162 4.67 -19.07 -11.31
CA ALA A 162 3.63 -20.07 -11.13
C ALA A 162 2.48 -19.53 -10.27
N ASP A 163 1.31 -20.20 -10.38
CA ASP A 163 0.13 -19.86 -9.59
C ASP A 163 0.44 -19.97 -8.08
N PRO A 164 0.35 -18.87 -7.31
CA PRO A 164 0.60 -18.91 -5.89
C PRO A 164 -0.46 -19.68 -5.09
N LEU A 165 -1.60 -20.02 -5.70
CA LEU A 165 -2.63 -20.87 -5.09
C LEU A 165 -2.34 -22.37 -5.24
N ALA A 166 -1.51 -22.76 -6.22
CA ALA A 166 -1.20 -24.16 -6.49
C ALA A 166 -0.28 -24.78 -5.40
N SER A 167 0.50 -23.97 -4.70
CA SER A 167 1.38 -24.42 -3.61
C SER A 167 1.36 -23.43 -2.46
N GLU A 168 0.96 -23.89 -1.26
CA GLU A 168 0.92 -23.04 -0.08
C GLU A 168 2.32 -22.81 0.54
N HIS A 169 3.27 -23.66 0.26
CA HIS A 169 4.52 -23.79 1.02
C HIS A 169 5.76 -23.37 0.24
N GLU A 170 5.72 -23.39 -1.08
CA GLU A 170 6.88 -23.04 -1.89
C GLU A 170 6.97 -21.53 -2.15
N ARG A 171 8.16 -21.01 -1.87
CA ARG A 171 8.53 -19.66 -2.29
C ARG A 171 9.29 -19.75 -3.58
N PRO A 172 8.80 -19.15 -4.64
CA PRO A 172 9.62 -19.02 -5.84
C PRO A 172 10.85 -18.14 -5.50
N ARG A 173 12.05 -18.64 -5.75
CA ARG A 173 13.29 -17.83 -5.69
C ARG A 173 13.13 -16.66 -6.65
N GLY A 174 13.47 -15.45 -6.18
CA GLY A 174 13.34 -14.24 -6.98
C GLY A 174 11.90 -13.71 -7.12
N ALA A 175 10.96 -14.19 -6.30
CA ALA A 175 9.61 -13.63 -6.25
C ALA A 175 9.66 -12.15 -5.86
N GLY A 176 8.77 -11.36 -6.45
CA GLY A 176 8.52 -9.98 -6.07
C GLY A 176 8.01 -9.88 -4.62
N ALA A 177 7.99 -8.65 -4.13
CA ALA A 177 7.71 -8.37 -2.72
C ALA A 177 6.33 -8.85 -2.21
N THR A 178 5.36 -9.12 -3.08
CA THR A 178 4.04 -9.62 -2.67
C THR A 178 4.12 -11.08 -2.19
N PHE A 179 4.61 -11.98 -3.00
CA PHE A 179 4.65 -13.41 -2.65
C PHE A 179 5.98 -13.82 -1.99
N GLY A 180 7.04 -13.01 -2.11
CA GLY A 180 8.28 -13.18 -1.37
C GLY A 180 8.29 -12.55 0.02
N GLY A 181 7.33 -11.67 0.34
CA GLY A 181 7.40 -10.75 1.49
C GLY A 181 6.87 -11.26 2.81
N ARG A 182 6.13 -12.35 2.90
CA ARG A 182 5.45 -12.85 4.14
C ARG A 182 4.72 -11.73 4.91
N ASP A 183 4.88 -11.69 6.27
CA ASP A 183 4.18 -10.77 7.18
C ASP A 183 4.78 -9.34 7.21
N ALA A 184 5.85 -9.07 6.49
CA ALA A 184 6.60 -7.83 6.62
C ALA A 184 5.99 -6.65 5.83
N ARG A 185 4.66 -6.52 5.76
CA ARG A 185 4.02 -5.36 5.13
C ARG A 185 3.37 -4.45 6.14
N ILE A 186 3.89 -3.22 6.15
CA ILE A 186 3.38 -2.13 6.98
C ILE A 186 2.83 -1.05 6.05
N PHE A 187 1.67 -0.53 6.39
CA PHE A 187 1.14 0.72 5.86
C PHE A 187 1.41 1.85 6.84
N SER A 188 1.88 2.99 6.37
CA SER A 188 1.95 4.24 7.14
C SER A 188 1.89 5.45 6.22
N PHE A 189 1.50 6.63 6.74
CA PHE A 189 1.38 7.84 5.93
C PHE A 189 2.71 8.31 5.33
N ASN A 190 3.82 8.03 6.00
CA ASN A 190 5.15 8.38 5.50
C ASN A 190 5.90 7.21 4.86
N GLU A 191 5.20 6.15 4.42
CA GLU A 191 5.83 5.06 3.68
C GLU A 191 6.51 5.60 2.41
N SER A 192 7.74 5.22 2.15
CA SER A 192 8.64 5.75 1.12
C SER A 192 9.13 7.19 1.29
N ARG A 193 8.47 8.06 2.10
CA ARG A 193 8.93 9.44 2.31
C ARG A 193 10.33 9.51 2.91
N GLN A 194 10.65 8.62 3.83
CA GLN A 194 11.94 8.60 4.53
C GLN A 194 13.15 8.44 3.60
N HIS A 195 12.95 7.88 2.41
CA HIS A 195 14.04 7.66 1.44
C HIS A 195 14.46 8.95 0.72
N LEU A 196 13.60 9.97 0.79
CA LEU A 196 13.85 11.31 0.26
C LEU A 196 13.88 12.36 1.38
N ALA A 197 13.91 11.93 2.65
CA ALA A 197 13.86 12.84 3.80
C ALA A 197 15.11 13.70 3.82
N CYS A 198 14.97 14.90 3.29
CA CYS A 198 15.94 15.95 3.42
C CYS A 198 15.67 16.65 4.76
N SER A 199 16.69 16.70 5.62
CA SER A 199 16.67 17.62 6.75
C SER A 199 16.54 19.05 6.21
N PRO A 200 15.86 19.98 6.91
CA PRO A 200 15.96 21.42 6.60
C PRO A 200 17.40 21.95 6.60
N ARG A 201 18.30 21.23 7.26
CA ARG A 201 19.75 21.44 7.22
C ARG A 201 20.43 20.53 6.19
N TYR A 202 19.81 20.39 5.05
CA TYR A 202 20.30 19.56 3.97
C TYR A 202 21.73 19.96 3.58
N THR A 203 22.64 19.00 3.74
CA THR A 203 23.98 19.10 3.15
C THR A 203 24.03 18.19 1.92
N PRO A 204 24.75 18.57 0.84
CA PRO A 204 24.90 17.74 -0.36
C PRO A 204 25.38 16.31 -0.08
N GLN A 205 25.95 16.05 1.09
CA GLN A 205 26.43 14.74 1.54
C GLN A 205 25.31 13.69 1.73
N THR A 206 24.06 14.09 1.90
CA THR A 206 22.95 13.13 2.11
C THR A 206 22.56 12.33 0.88
N HIS A 207 22.98 12.72 -0.32
CA HIS A 207 22.76 11.95 -1.55
C HIS A 207 23.87 10.93 -1.86
N THR A 208 24.97 10.96 -1.14
CA THR A 208 26.09 10.04 -1.35
C THR A 208 25.88 8.64 -0.79
N GLN A 209 24.69 8.34 -0.30
CA GLN A 209 24.31 7.03 0.27
C GLN A 209 24.57 5.86 -0.69
N PHE A 210 24.40 6.08 -1.99
CA PHE A 210 24.66 5.09 -3.01
C PHE A 210 26.15 5.02 -3.46
N ARG A 211 27.06 5.62 -2.71
CA ARG A 211 28.53 5.51 -2.91
C ARG A 211 29.21 4.60 -1.89
N ALA A 212 28.46 4.16 -0.87
CA ALA A 212 28.97 3.32 0.20
C ALA A 212 28.12 2.07 0.38
N LYS A 213 28.73 1.02 0.94
CA LYS A 213 28.03 -0.20 1.33
C LYS A 213 27.12 0.03 2.54
N VAL A 214 26.15 -0.85 2.73
CA VAL A 214 25.27 -0.86 3.91
C VAL A 214 26.04 -0.93 5.21
N SER A 215 27.16 -1.67 5.28
CA SER A 215 28.06 -1.73 6.43
C SER A 215 28.86 -0.44 6.68
N GLN A 216 28.85 0.48 5.72
CA GLN A 216 29.53 1.79 5.76
C GLN A 216 28.52 2.93 5.72
N ASP A 217 27.37 2.76 6.35
CA ASP A 217 26.25 3.71 6.37
C ASP A 217 25.66 4.06 5.00
N GLY A 218 25.95 3.25 3.97
CA GLY A 218 25.43 3.45 2.62
C GLY A 218 24.20 2.60 2.29
N TRP A 219 23.96 2.48 0.99
CA TRP A 219 22.83 1.75 0.42
C TRP A 219 23.24 0.68 -0.62
N LEU A 220 24.54 0.50 -0.86
CA LEU A 220 25.02 -0.52 -1.79
C LEU A 220 25.16 -1.86 -1.07
N SER A 221 24.61 -2.91 -1.68
CA SER A 221 24.92 -4.29 -1.30
C SER A 221 26.20 -4.79 -1.98
N ARG A 222 26.55 -4.21 -3.13
CA ARG A 222 27.74 -4.58 -3.90
C ARG A 222 28.81 -3.49 -3.80
N ALA A 223 30.07 -3.86 -3.95
CA ALA A 223 31.16 -2.92 -3.90
C ALA A 223 31.07 -1.91 -5.08
N PRO A 224 31.35 -0.61 -4.84
CA PRO A 224 31.19 0.45 -5.86
C PRO A 224 31.94 0.17 -7.16
N GLU A 225 33.11 -0.48 -7.09
CA GLU A 225 33.92 -0.87 -8.25
C GLU A 225 33.25 -1.91 -9.15
N HIS A 226 32.30 -2.66 -8.64
CA HIS A 226 31.53 -3.66 -9.38
C HIS A 226 30.26 -3.11 -10.03
N LEU A 227 30.03 -1.81 -9.94
CA LEU A 227 28.90 -1.15 -10.61
C LEU A 227 29.23 -0.90 -12.08
N GLY A 228 28.33 -1.28 -12.98
CA GLY A 228 28.39 -0.97 -14.39
C GLY A 228 28.02 0.49 -14.70
N GLU A 229 28.14 0.91 -15.97
CA GLU A 229 27.80 2.29 -16.35
C GLU A 229 26.30 2.60 -16.18
N ARG A 230 25.43 1.60 -16.36
CA ARG A 230 23.98 1.77 -16.15
C ARG A 230 23.63 2.06 -14.70
N GLU A 231 24.26 1.34 -13.77
CA GLU A 231 24.11 1.56 -12.33
C GLU A 231 24.63 2.93 -11.92
N ARG A 232 25.80 3.31 -12.41
CA ARG A 232 26.38 4.63 -12.14
C ARG A 232 25.51 5.76 -12.67
N ARG A 233 24.93 5.60 -13.87
CA ARG A 233 23.97 6.58 -14.41
C ARG A 233 22.73 6.70 -13.52
N TRP A 234 22.17 5.57 -13.11
CA TRP A 234 21.00 5.56 -12.21
C TRP A 234 21.30 6.25 -10.87
N ILE A 235 22.50 5.98 -10.30
CA ILE A 235 22.94 6.63 -9.06
C ILE A 235 23.15 8.13 -9.28
N ARG A 236 23.78 8.55 -10.38
CA ARG A 236 23.92 9.97 -10.71
C ARG A 236 22.58 10.69 -10.79
N GLN A 237 21.58 10.07 -11.41
CA GLN A 237 20.23 10.63 -11.47
C GLN A 237 19.62 10.84 -10.07
N LEU A 238 19.82 9.89 -9.15
CA LEU A 238 19.36 10.04 -7.76
C LEU A 238 20.11 11.16 -7.04
N GLU A 239 21.43 11.22 -7.19
CA GLU A 239 22.26 12.23 -6.55
C GLU A 239 21.97 13.65 -7.05
N GLN A 240 21.45 13.78 -8.26
CA GLN A 240 21.11 15.06 -8.88
C GLN A 240 19.72 15.58 -8.47
N VAL A 241 18.89 14.82 -7.76
CA VAL A 241 17.59 15.31 -7.27
C VAL A 241 17.84 16.49 -6.30
N PRO A 242 17.42 17.72 -6.63
CA PRO A 242 17.68 18.84 -5.76
C PRO A 242 16.84 18.77 -4.48
N PRO A 243 17.30 19.35 -3.35
CA PRO A 243 16.63 19.26 -2.06
C PRO A 243 15.17 19.68 -2.06
N TRP A 244 14.85 20.75 -2.78
CA TRP A 244 13.48 21.25 -2.89
C TRP A 244 12.56 20.26 -3.63
N ALA A 245 13.09 19.58 -4.66
CA ALA A 245 12.33 18.55 -5.37
C ALA A 245 12.12 17.32 -4.49
N ALA A 246 13.14 16.87 -3.77
CA ALA A 246 13.03 15.78 -2.82
C ALA A 246 11.97 16.05 -1.74
N LEU A 247 11.90 17.30 -1.24
CA LEU A 247 10.85 17.71 -0.29
C LEU A 247 9.46 17.67 -0.94
N ALA A 248 9.30 18.21 -2.15
CA ALA A 248 8.05 18.18 -2.90
C ALA A 248 7.61 16.74 -3.18
N TYR A 249 8.52 15.88 -3.62
CA TYR A 249 8.26 14.45 -3.84
C TYR A 249 7.82 13.74 -2.56
N GLY A 250 8.48 14.03 -1.44
CA GLY A 250 8.09 13.51 -0.14
C GLY A 250 6.67 13.92 0.28
N ASN A 251 6.26 15.16 -0.02
CA ASN A 251 4.92 15.65 0.25
C ASN A 251 3.87 14.99 -0.67
N ASP A 252 4.17 14.80 -1.95
CA ASP A 252 3.31 14.07 -2.89
C ASP A 252 3.08 12.63 -2.43
N ILE A 253 4.14 11.94 -1.99
CA ILE A 253 4.07 10.57 -1.45
C ILE A 253 3.14 10.53 -0.24
N VAL A 254 3.30 11.44 0.72
CA VAL A 254 2.45 11.53 1.92
C VAL A 254 1.00 11.82 1.53
N GLY A 255 0.78 12.72 0.58
CA GLY A 255 -0.55 13.04 0.06
C GLY A 255 -1.26 11.80 -0.50
N PHE A 256 -0.59 11.04 -1.36
CA PHE A 256 -1.14 9.80 -1.93
C PHE A 256 -1.29 8.68 -0.88
N ASN A 257 -0.38 8.55 0.08
CA ASN A 257 -0.54 7.58 1.17
C ASN A 257 -1.78 7.90 2.02
N ARG A 258 -2.04 9.19 2.31
CA ARG A 258 -3.25 9.61 3.05
C ARG A 258 -4.53 9.32 2.28
N GLN A 259 -4.56 9.59 0.97
CA GLN A 259 -5.69 9.25 0.10
C GLN A 259 -5.90 7.73 0.03
N SER A 260 -4.82 6.96 -0.09
CA SER A 260 -4.86 5.50 -0.08
C SER A 260 -5.38 4.92 1.24
N ALA A 261 -5.16 5.58 2.38
CA ALA A 261 -5.64 5.10 3.68
C ALA A 261 -7.17 4.96 3.70
N ALA A 262 -7.90 5.98 3.23
CA ALA A 262 -9.35 5.93 3.17
C ALA A 262 -9.84 4.83 2.21
N ARG A 263 -9.14 4.67 1.07
CA ARG A 263 -9.48 3.63 0.08
C ARG A 263 -9.17 2.22 0.58
N TRP A 264 -8.11 2.03 1.36
CA TRP A 264 -7.86 0.75 2.01
C TRP A 264 -8.99 0.37 2.96
N GLN A 265 -9.50 1.32 3.75
CA GLN A 265 -10.65 1.08 4.62
C GLN A 265 -11.90 0.72 3.82
N GLU A 266 -12.14 1.41 2.69
CA GLU A 266 -13.24 1.08 1.77
C GLU A 266 -13.09 -0.36 1.23
N ILE A 267 -11.92 -0.72 0.71
CA ILE A 267 -11.65 -2.07 0.17
C ILE A 267 -11.85 -3.13 1.26
N PHE A 268 -11.33 -2.92 2.47
CA PHE A 268 -11.46 -3.88 3.57
C PHE A 268 -12.91 -4.02 4.05
N SER A 269 -13.68 -2.93 4.02
CA SER A 269 -15.10 -2.97 4.39
C SER A 269 -15.97 -3.68 3.35
N LEU A 270 -15.65 -3.50 2.06
CA LEU A 270 -16.39 -4.14 0.98
C LEU A 270 -16.01 -5.61 0.78
N HIS A 271 -14.78 -5.97 1.11
CA HIS A 271 -14.17 -7.27 0.87
C HIS A 271 -13.41 -7.76 2.10
N PRO A 272 -14.08 -7.98 3.25
CA PRO A 272 -13.43 -8.43 4.47
C PRO A 272 -12.73 -9.80 4.32
N GLU A 273 -13.18 -10.63 3.37
CA GLU A 273 -12.59 -11.93 3.05
C GLU A 273 -11.12 -11.85 2.64
N ILE A 274 -10.65 -10.71 2.08
CA ILE A 274 -9.24 -10.55 1.73
C ILE A 274 -8.33 -10.45 2.96
N LEU A 275 -8.88 -10.13 4.13
CA LEU A 275 -8.16 -10.08 5.40
C LEU A 275 -8.19 -11.40 6.16
N GLN A 276 -8.94 -12.40 5.69
CA GLN A 276 -9.04 -13.69 6.36
C GLN A 276 -7.64 -14.33 6.49
N ASP A 277 -7.26 -14.67 7.72
CA ASP A 277 -5.94 -15.25 8.06
C ASP A 277 -4.72 -14.41 7.60
N ALA A 278 -4.94 -13.16 7.20
CA ALA A 278 -3.86 -12.25 6.79
C ALA A 278 -3.18 -11.53 7.97
N HIS A 279 -3.45 -11.92 9.21
CA HIS A 279 -2.84 -11.35 10.42
C HIS A 279 -2.87 -9.81 10.44
N TYR A 280 -4.03 -9.23 10.10
CA TYR A 280 -4.20 -7.79 10.10
C TYR A 280 -4.08 -7.23 11.52
N ILE A 281 -3.17 -6.25 11.70
CA ILE A 281 -2.98 -5.53 12.96
C ILE A 281 -3.18 -4.05 12.69
N GLY A 282 -4.30 -3.48 13.14
CA GLY A 282 -4.74 -2.10 12.86
C GLY A 282 -4.04 -1.03 13.72
N ARG A 283 -2.79 -1.23 14.10
CA ARG A 283 -1.97 -0.28 14.86
C ARG A 283 -0.52 -0.33 14.41
N LEU A 284 0.24 0.73 14.69
CA LEU A 284 1.66 0.80 14.35
C LEU A 284 2.38 1.65 15.41
N LEU A 285 3.50 1.15 15.91
CA LEU A 285 4.41 1.90 16.77
C LEU A 285 5.68 2.30 16.01
N ARG A 286 6.16 3.51 16.31
CA ARG A 286 7.47 3.99 15.89
C ARG A 286 8.36 4.17 17.10
N VAL A 287 9.53 3.55 17.09
CA VAL A 287 10.44 3.47 18.24
C VAL A 287 11.73 4.22 17.91
N TYR A 288 12.21 5.02 18.87
CA TYR A 288 13.34 5.93 18.70
C TYR A 288 14.41 5.70 19.77
N PRO A 289 15.71 5.82 19.39
CA PRO A 289 16.82 5.48 20.27
C PRO A 289 17.26 6.61 21.19
N ASP A 290 16.82 7.85 20.95
CA ASP A 290 17.20 9.05 21.68
C ASP A 290 16.10 10.11 21.71
N GLN A 291 16.14 11.02 22.69
CA GLN A 291 15.12 12.03 22.91
C GLN A 291 15.05 13.06 21.76
N ALA A 292 16.16 13.36 21.10
CA ALA A 292 16.17 14.33 19.99
C ALA A 292 15.43 13.77 18.77
N SER A 293 15.74 12.51 18.38
CA SER A 293 15.04 11.81 17.31
C SER A 293 13.55 11.64 17.62
N PHE A 294 13.21 11.32 18.86
CA PHE A 294 11.85 11.15 19.32
C PHE A 294 11.04 12.46 19.24
N ALA A 295 11.60 13.57 19.74
CA ALA A 295 10.95 14.88 19.69
C ALA A 295 10.74 15.38 18.25
N ALA A 296 11.75 15.25 17.40
CA ALA A 296 11.67 15.61 15.98
C ALA A 296 10.60 14.80 15.25
N ALA A 297 10.55 13.48 15.51
CA ALA A 297 9.58 12.61 14.89
C ALA A 297 8.15 12.89 15.37
N ARG A 298 7.95 13.22 16.64
CA ARG A 298 6.64 13.60 17.18
C ARG A 298 6.06 14.78 16.42
N THR A 299 6.86 15.82 16.20
CA THR A 299 6.46 16.99 15.41
C THR A 299 6.12 16.59 13.98
N ALA A 300 7.00 15.85 13.31
CA ALA A 300 6.79 15.44 11.93
C ALA A 300 5.57 14.53 11.71
N GLU A 301 5.29 13.59 12.62
CA GLU A 301 4.10 12.73 12.54
C GLU A 301 2.82 13.51 12.85
N ALA A 302 2.87 14.52 13.72
CA ALA A 302 1.74 15.41 13.99
C ALA A 302 1.41 16.28 12.75
N GLU A 303 2.41 16.86 12.10
CA GLU A 303 2.25 17.70 10.91
C GLU A 303 1.56 16.96 9.77
N ILE A 304 1.88 15.69 9.56
CA ILE A 304 1.22 14.88 8.52
C ILE A 304 -0.09 14.25 8.98
N GLY A 305 -0.54 14.51 10.22
CA GLY A 305 -1.76 13.96 10.79
C GLY A 305 -1.69 12.46 11.08
N ALA A 306 -0.48 11.91 11.22
CA ALA A 306 -0.30 10.48 11.50
C ALA A 306 -0.21 10.16 13.00
N LEU A 307 0.18 11.11 13.84
CA LEU A 307 0.32 10.91 15.28
C LEU A 307 -1.03 10.61 15.94
N ILE A 308 -1.11 9.52 16.70
CA ILE A 308 -2.26 9.17 17.55
C ILE A 308 -1.95 9.53 19.00
N ARG A 309 -0.85 9.00 19.55
CA ARG A 309 -0.41 9.27 20.93
C ARG A 309 1.11 9.09 21.07
N THR A 310 1.64 9.72 22.10
CA THR A 310 3.02 9.55 22.55
C THR A 310 3.05 8.50 23.67
N LEU A 311 4.04 7.62 23.66
CA LEU A 311 4.28 6.61 24.69
C LEU A 311 5.61 6.91 25.38
N ASP A 312 5.59 7.15 26.69
CA ASP A 312 6.79 7.12 27.50
C ASP A 312 7.28 5.67 27.70
N LEU A 313 8.46 5.52 28.30
CA LEU A 313 9.06 4.19 28.46
C LEU A 313 8.25 3.26 29.39
N ARG A 314 7.55 3.82 30.39
CA ARG A 314 6.69 3.05 31.30
C ARG A 314 5.49 2.48 30.55
N LEU A 315 4.78 3.33 29.81
CA LEU A 315 3.63 2.91 29.00
C LEU A 315 4.04 1.94 27.89
N LEU A 316 5.20 2.18 27.25
CA LEU A 316 5.71 1.28 26.23
C LEU A 316 6.04 -0.11 26.79
N ARG A 317 6.61 -0.19 28.00
CA ARG A 317 6.91 -1.44 28.68
C ARG A 317 5.64 -2.21 29.05
N GLU A 318 4.60 -1.49 29.48
CA GLU A 318 3.29 -2.08 29.79
C GLU A 318 2.59 -2.60 28.53
N ASP A 319 2.59 -1.81 27.47
CA ASP A 319 1.94 -2.15 26.18
C ASP A 319 2.70 -3.27 25.42
N GLU A 320 4.04 -3.27 25.47
CA GLU A 320 4.91 -4.17 24.71
C GLU A 320 6.05 -4.71 25.61
N PRO A 321 5.76 -5.68 26.49
CA PRO A 321 6.76 -6.25 27.42
C PRO A 321 7.98 -6.87 26.71
N ALA A 322 7.83 -7.27 25.45
CA ALA A 322 8.93 -7.78 24.62
C ALA A 322 10.07 -6.77 24.42
N LEU A 323 9.82 -5.49 24.64
CA LEU A 323 10.82 -4.41 24.50
C LEU A 323 11.50 -4.05 25.82
N ALA A 324 11.14 -4.69 26.95
CA ALA A 324 11.63 -4.31 28.28
C ALA A 324 13.16 -4.32 28.35
N ASP A 325 13.82 -5.38 27.85
CA ASP A 325 15.27 -5.50 27.83
C ASP A 325 15.95 -4.41 26.97
N ALA A 326 15.40 -4.11 25.79
CA ALA A 326 15.91 -3.05 24.93
C ALA A 326 15.73 -1.64 25.57
N ILE A 327 14.68 -1.43 26.35
CA ILE A 327 14.46 -0.23 27.16
C ILE A 327 15.52 -0.15 28.27
N ASP A 328 15.75 -1.22 29.02
CA ASP A 328 16.68 -1.27 30.14
C ASP A 328 18.14 -1.02 29.70
N ARG A 329 18.49 -1.51 28.52
CA ARG A 329 19.80 -1.23 27.90
C ARG A 329 19.91 0.16 27.27
N GLY A 330 18.85 0.99 27.34
CA GLY A 330 18.83 2.33 26.76
C GLY A 330 18.84 2.36 25.24
N ALA A 331 18.44 1.28 24.58
CA ALA A 331 18.31 1.23 23.13
C ALA A 331 17.07 1.96 22.62
N ILE A 332 16.11 2.23 23.51
CA ILE A 332 14.84 2.90 23.23
C ILE A 332 14.66 4.07 24.20
N ALA A 333 14.37 5.25 23.68
CA ALA A 333 14.09 6.47 24.45
C ALA A 333 12.62 6.88 24.45
N GLY A 334 11.81 6.35 23.54
CA GLY A 334 10.38 6.60 23.46
C GLY A 334 9.75 6.01 22.19
N ALA A 335 8.41 6.02 22.16
CA ALA A 335 7.65 5.53 21.03
C ALA A 335 6.47 6.45 20.70
N LEU A 336 6.04 6.40 19.45
CA LEU A 336 4.84 7.05 18.94
C LEU A 336 3.88 5.98 18.40
N ALA A 337 2.63 6.01 18.85
CA ALA A 337 1.57 5.31 18.16
C ALA A 337 1.11 6.19 16.99
N VAL A 338 1.14 5.63 15.78
CA VAL A 338 0.81 6.35 14.55
C VAL A 338 -0.25 5.62 13.75
N ARG A 339 -0.95 6.36 12.88
CA ARG A 339 -1.90 5.76 11.93
C ARG A 339 -1.16 4.82 10.99
N GLY A 340 -1.60 3.59 10.98
CA GLY A 340 -1.00 2.55 10.17
C GLY A 340 -1.51 1.17 10.56
N PHE A 341 -1.15 0.20 9.76
CA PHE A 341 -1.47 -1.21 10.00
C PHE A 341 -0.39 -2.11 9.39
N SER A 342 -0.43 -3.38 9.74
CA SER A 342 0.36 -4.40 9.07
C SER A 342 -0.50 -5.61 8.72
N LEU A 343 -0.03 -6.40 7.77
CA LEU A 343 -0.64 -7.67 7.40
C LEU A 343 0.37 -8.62 6.72
N ASN A 344 0.01 -9.89 6.65
CA ASN A 344 0.68 -10.88 5.83
C ASN A 344 0.33 -10.67 4.37
N ILE A 345 1.25 -10.05 3.62
CA ILE A 345 1.02 -9.68 2.21
C ILE A 345 0.84 -10.90 1.30
N GLN A 346 1.44 -12.03 1.63
CA GLN A 346 1.32 -13.26 0.84
C GLN A 346 -0.09 -13.85 0.98
N ARG A 347 -0.62 -13.95 2.21
CA ARG A 347 -1.99 -14.39 2.48
C ARG A 347 -3.00 -13.44 1.85
N PHE A 348 -2.82 -12.16 2.09
CA PHE A 348 -3.63 -11.10 1.48
C PHE A 348 -3.67 -11.21 -0.05
N GLY A 349 -2.51 -11.35 -0.71
CA GLY A 349 -2.43 -11.49 -2.16
C GLY A 349 -3.16 -12.73 -2.68
N ARG A 350 -3.06 -13.87 -1.98
CA ARG A 350 -3.79 -15.10 -2.31
C ARG A 350 -5.30 -14.92 -2.17
N ASN A 351 -5.75 -14.31 -1.08
CA ASN A 351 -7.17 -14.05 -0.88
C ASN A 351 -7.71 -13.10 -1.96
N LEU A 352 -6.91 -12.07 -2.30
CA LEU A 352 -7.28 -11.15 -3.37
C LEU A 352 -7.36 -11.83 -4.74
N ILE A 353 -6.48 -12.81 -5.04
CA ILE A 353 -6.57 -13.60 -6.28
C ILE A 353 -7.86 -14.44 -6.28
N ARG A 354 -8.21 -15.11 -5.18
CA ARG A 354 -9.46 -15.87 -5.08
C ARG A 354 -10.68 -14.98 -5.34
N LEU A 355 -10.74 -13.84 -4.65
CA LEU A 355 -11.80 -12.84 -4.88
C LEU A 355 -11.86 -12.40 -6.35
N LEU A 356 -10.72 -12.11 -6.96
CA LEU A 356 -10.67 -11.70 -8.36
C LEU A 356 -11.14 -12.79 -9.31
N GLN A 357 -10.81 -14.05 -9.06
CA GLN A 357 -11.32 -15.21 -9.83
C GLN A 357 -12.85 -15.34 -9.69
N GLU A 358 -13.38 -15.17 -8.49
CA GLU A 358 -14.82 -15.15 -8.23
C GLU A 358 -15.53 -14.00 -8.95
N LEU A 359 -14.85 -12.86 -9.09
CA LEU A 359 -15.32 -11.69 -9.85
C LEU A 359 -15.13 -11.84 -11.39
N GLY A 360 -14.61 -12.98 -11.85
CA GLY A 360 -14.46 -13.28 -13.28
C GLY A 360 -13.15 -12.81 -13.90
N VAL A 361 -12.17 -12.34 -13.12
CA VAL A 361 -10.83 -12.01 -13.61
C VAL A 361 -10.10 -13.30 -14.00
N ARG A 362 -9.56 -13.30 -15.22
CA ARG A 362 -8.79 -14.45 -15.74
C ARG A 362 -7.32 -14.30 -15.41
N PHE A 363 -6.68 -15.40 -15.01
CA PHE A 363 -5.24 -15.44 -14.74
C PHE A 363 -4.52 -16.39 -15.70
N SER A 364 -3.38 -15.94 -16.22
CA SER A 364 -2.47 -16.74 -17.04
C SER A 364 -1.10 -16.74 -16.37
N TRP A 365 -0.77 -17.86 -15.73
CA TRP A 365 0.47 -18.07 -15.01
C TRP A 365 1.58 -18.57 -15.91
N GLN A 366 2.86 -18.39 -15.52
CA GLN A 366 4.05 -18.80 -16.25
C GLN A 366 4.10 -18.20 -17.68
N GLN A 367 3.55 -16.99 -17.82
CA GLN A 367 3.53 -16.25 -19.07
C GLN A 367 4.30 -14.94 -18.90
N GLN A 368 5.43 -14.83 -19.60
CA GLN A 368 6.31 -13.67 -19.50
C GLN A 368 6.03 -12.68 -20.62
N LEU A 369 5.87 -11.41 -20.28
CA LEU A 369 5.94 -10.29 -21.22
C LEU A 369 7.41 -10.09 -21.63
N THR A 370 7.69 -10.13 -22.94
CA THR A 370 9.03 -9.91 -23.50
C THR A 370 9.15 -8.61 -24.28
N ALA A 371 8.05 -8.14 -24.90
CA ALA A 371 8.10 -6.91 -25.68
C ALA A 371 6.77 -6.15 -25.74
N ILE A 372 6.88 -4.83 -25.82
CA ILE A 372 5.79 -3.92 -26.20
C ILE A 372 5.99 -3.59 -27.68
N ARG A 373 4.98 -3.88 -28.50
CA ARG A 373 5.01 -3.56 -29.93
C ARG A 373 4.27 -2.28 -30.24
N HIS A 374 4.85 -1.46 -31.08
CA HIS A 374 4.27 -0.20 -31.55
C HIS A 374 4.00 -0.30 -33.05
N ASP A 375 3.01 0.46 -33.51
CA ASP A 375 2.74 0.63 -34.95
C ASP A 375 3.63 1.73 -35.55
N GLY A 376 3.42 2.02 -36.84
CA GLY A 376 4.17 3.05 -37.55
C GLY A 376 3.92 4.49 -37.04
N ALA A 377 2.82 4.73 -36.31
CA ALA A 377 2.48 6.00 -35.69
C ALA A 377 3.02 6.13 -34.25
N GLY A 378 3.62 5.05 -33.70
CA GLY A 378 4.16 5.00 -32.36
C GLY A 378 3.15 4.60 -31.29
N ALA A 379 1.92 4.25 -31.65
CA ALA A 379 0.91 3.74 -30.73
C ALA A 379 1.14 2.26 -30.44
N VAL A 380 0.78 1.81 -29.24
CA VAL A 380 0.97 0.41 -28.82
C VAL A 380 0.02 -0.51 -29.57
N SER A 381 0.58 -1.40 -30.39
CA SER A 381 -0.17 -2.35 -31.24
C SER A 381 -0.41 -3.70 -30.55
N GLY A 382 0.29 -3.99 -29.46
CA GLY A 382 0.13 -5.20 -28.68
C GLY A 382 1.32 -5.54 -27.80
N LEU A 383 1.16 -6.60 -26.99
CA LEU A 383 2.18 -7.14 -26.09
C LEU A 383 2.62 -8.52 -26.54
N VAL A 384 3.91 -8.81 -26.54
CA VAL A 384 4.45 -10.16 -26.79
C VAL A 384 4.55 -10.91 -25.47
N ILE A 385 3.64 -11.85 -25.26
CA ILE A 385 3.50 -12.64 -24.04
C ILE A 385 3.64 -14.11 -24.38
N GLY A 386 4.57 -14.82 -23.73
CA GLY A 386 4.82 -16.24 -24.03
C GLY A 386 5.16 -16.49 -25.50
N GLY A 387 5.85 -15.55 -26.15
CA GLY A 387 6.20 -15.60 -27.57
C GLY A 387 5.08 -15.27 -28.54
N ARG A 388 3.89 -14.91 -28.08
CA ARG A 388 2.71 -14.59 -28.91
C ARG A 388 2.33 -13.11 -28.79
N LEU A 389 1.90 -12.51 -29.90
CA LEU A 389 1.34 -11.16 -29.89
C LEU A 389 -0.09 -11.19 -29.36
N CYS A 390 -0.28 -10.61 -28.17
CA CYS A 390 -1.57 -10.45 -27.51
C CYS A 390 -2.10 -9.04 -27.74
N ARG A 391 -3.39 -8.93 -28.11
CA ARG A 391 -4.06 -7.65 -28.34
C ARG A 391 -5.23 -7.50 -27.38
N ALA A 392 -5.43 -6.28 -26.88
CA ALA A 392 -6.56 -5.87 -26.06
C ALA A 392 -6.87 -4.40 -26.37
N ARG A 393 -7.95 -3.89 -25.82
CA ARG A 393 -8.23 -2.45 -25.90
C ARG A 393 -7.25 -1.65 -25.05
N HIS A 394 -6.97 -2.12 -23.84
CA HIS A 394 -6.07 -1.47 -22.89
C HIS A 394 -5.03 -2.42 -22.34
N TYR A 395 -3.92 -1.86 -21.90
CA TYR A 395 -2.82 -2.61 -21.29
C TYR A 395 -2.37 -1.91 -20.01
N VAL A 396 -2.04 -2.68 -18.98
CA VAL A 396 -1.43 -2.19 -17.74
C VAL A 396 -0.22 -3.04 -17.41
N ILE A 397 0.94 -2.43 -17.29
CA ILE A 397 2.20 -3.14 -16.98
C ILE A 397 2.72 -2.68 -15.62
N CYS A 398 2.83 -3.62 -14.66
CA CYS A 398 3.47 -3.39 -13.38
C CYS A 398 4.51 -4.50 -13.13
N PRO A 399 5.72 -4.36 -13.70
CA PRO A 399 6.68 -5.46 -13.84
C PRO A 399 7.49 -5.73 -12.56
N GLY A 400 7.21 -5.03 -11.45
CA GLY A 400 8.09 -5.05 -10.30
C GLY A 400 9.51 -4.57 -10.67
N ALA A 401 10.53 -5.25 -10.19
CA ALA A 401 11.93 -4.93 -10.49
C ALA A 401 12.44 -5.54 -11.81
N HIS A 402 11.55 -6.13 -12.63
CA HIS A 402 11.91 -6.82 -13.88
C HIS A 402 11.56 -6.03 -15.15
N GLY A 403 11.34 -4.71 -15.04
CA GLY A 403 10.94 -3.87 -16.16
C GLY A 403 11.95 -3.83 -17.30
N ARG A 404 13.24 -3.91 -16.99
CA ARG A 404 14.32 -3.80 -17.99
C ARG A 404 14.44 -4.98 -18.95
N SER A 405 13.89 -6.13 -18.62
CA SER A 405 13.86 -7.28 -19.52
C SER A 405 12.78 -7.19 -20.61
N ILE A 406 11.97 -6.13 -20.58
CA ILE A 406 10.89 -5.90 -21.52
C ILE A 406 11.38 -4.98 -22.63
N GLU A 407 11.38 -5.47 -23.86
CA GLU A 407 11.70 -4.66 -25.04
C GLU A 407 10.56 -3.68 -25.35
N GLY A 408 10.91 -2.47 -25.78
CA GLY A 408 9.95 -1.46 -26.19
C GLY A 408 10.24 -0.08 -25.63
N ARG A 409 9.47 0.93 -26.04
CA ARG A 409 9.67 2.32 -25.62
C ARG A 409 8.86 2.61 -24.37
N SER A 410 9.52 2.74 -23.22
CA SER A 410 8.90 3.19 -21.96
C SER A 410 9.96 3.80 -21.05
N ALA A 411 9.82 5.09 -20.78
CA ALA A 411 10.69 5.80 -19.86
C ALA A 411 10.52 5.29 -18.41
N ALA A 412 9.33 4.82 -18.07
CA ALA A 412 9.06 4.24 -16.75
C ALA A 412 9.82 2.91 -16.54
N LEU A 413 9.84 2.02 -17.55
CA LEU A 413 10.59 0.76 -17.47
C LEU A 413 12.09 1.00 -17.34
N ASP A 414 12.63 2.00 -18.03
CA ASP A 414 14.05 2.34 -18.02
C ASP A 414 14.54 2.92 -16.68
N ALA A 415 13.67 3.55 -15.92
CA ALA A 415 14.00 4.17 -14.64
C ALA A 415 14.01 3.19 -13.45
N ILE A 416 13.44 1.98 -13.60
CA ILE A 416 13.32 1.02 -12.50
C ILE A 416 14.67 0.34 -12.24
N GLY A 417 15.13 0.40 -10.99
CA GLY A 417 16.25 -0.36 -10.44
C GLY A 417 15.77 -1.41 -9.43
N ALA A 418 16.70 -2.21 -8.91
CA ALA A 418 16.44 -3.32 -8.01
C ALA A 418 17.05 -3.07 -6.61
N MET A 419 16.22 -3.17 -5.60
CA MET A 419 16.58 -3.10 -4.18
C MET A 419 16.22 -4.41 -3.49
N VAL A 420 17.14 -4.99 -2.74
CA VAL A 420 16.86 -6.14 -1.89
C VAL A 420 16.51 -5.69 -0.48
N GLY A 421 15.46 -6.27 0.08
CA GLY A 421 15.18 -6.25 1.52
C GLY A 421 15.21 -7.65 2.06
N MET A 422 15.78 -7.82 3.27
CA MET A 422 15.93 -9.12 3.93
C MET A 422 15.28 -9.11 5.29
N TRP A 423 14.96 -10.31 5.80
CA TRP A 423 14.44 -10.48 7.16
C TRP A 423 14.83 -11.84 7.74
N VAL A 424 14.86 -11.87 9.06
CA VAL A 424 14.97 -13.09 9.88
C VAL A 424 13.69 -13.29 10.65
N THR A 425 13.44 -14.55 11.04
CA THR A 425 12.28 -14.93 11.84
C THR A 425 12.75 -15.35 13.22
N LEU A 426 12.14 -14.79 14.27
CA LEU A 426 12.39 -15.08 15.67
C LEU A 426 11.13 -15.66 16.32
N PRO A 427 11.23 -16.46 17.40
CA PRO A 427 10.05 -16.88 18.16
C PRO A 427 9.41 -15.66 18.86
N ASN A 428 8.08 -15.63 18.91
CA ASN A 428 7.31 -14.58 19.59
C ASN A 428 6.52 -15.12 20.78
N ASP A 429 7.12 -16.05 21.52
CA ASP A 429 6.59 -16.67 22.74
C ASP A 429 7.09 -15.95 24.01
N GLY A 430 6.61 -16.39 25.17
CA GLY A 430 6.96 -15.84 26.49
C GLY A 430 6.40 -14.42 26.68
N MET A 431 7.18 -13.41 26.38
CA MET A 431 6.74 -12.01 26.32
C MET A 431 6.55 -11.62 24.84
N PRO A 432 5.35 -11.77 24.28
CA PRO A 432 5.12 -11.50 22.87
C PRO A 432 5.12 -10.01 22.56
N LEU A 433 5.71 -9.65 21.43
CA LEU A 433 5.43 -8.37 20.78
C LEU A 433 4.05 -8.45 20.13
N SER A 434 3.20 -7.47 20.36
CA SER A 434 1.83 -7.45 19.86
C SER A 434 1.60 -6.39 18.76
N SER A 435 2.42 -5.35 18.72
CA SER A 435 2.34 -4.29 17.70
C SER A 435 3.44 -4.43 16.64
N PRO A 436 3.15 -4.15 15.38
CA PRO A 436 4.20 -3.90 14.39
C PRO A 436 4.99 -2.64 14.75
N LEU A 437 6.30 -2.71 14.55
CA LEU A 437 7.23 -1.63 14.87
C LEU A 437 7.92 -1.11 13.62
N LYS A 438 8.09 0.21 13.54
CA LYS A 438 9.14 0.87 12.77
C LYS A 438 10.17 1.41 13.76
N VAL A 439 11.39 0.91 13.68
CA VAL A 439 12.46 1.22 14.63
C VAL A 439 13.50 2.09 13.95
N ARG A 440 13.89 3.18 14.59
CA ARG A 440 15.12 3.91 14.29
C ARG A 440 16.19 3.41 15.24
N ARG A 441 17.36 3.03 14.69
CA ARG A 441 18.47 2.45 15.46
C ARG A 441 19.53 3.50 15.76
N ARG A 442 20.26 3.35 16.88
CA ARG A 442 21.41 4.15 17.26
C ARG A 442 22.68 3.67 16.53
N GLY A 443 23.63 4.55 16.35
CA GLY A 443 24.97 4.21 15.84
C GLY A 443 25.08 4.19 14.32
N PHE A 444 24.05 4.62 13.60
CA PHE A 444 24.06 4.72 12.15
C PHE A 444 23.98 6.18 11.70
N GLY A 445 24.64 6.48 10.59
CA GLY A 445 24.54 7.79 9.93
C GLY A 445 23.11 8.15 9.54
N SER A 446 22.80 9.44 9.51
CA SER A 446 21.46 9.90 9.09
C SER A 446 21.18 9.48 7.66
N GLY A 447 20.11 8.74 7.47
CA GLY A 447 19.70 8.21 6.17
C GLY A 447 20.41 6.91 5.74
N ALA A 448 21.25 6.31 6.58
CA ALA A 448 21.82 4.99 6.32
C ALA A 448 20.73 3.94 6.16
N ALA A 449 20.89 3.01 5.21
CA ALA A 449 19.94 1.93 4.99
C ALA A 449 19.73 1.07 6.24
N ALA A 450 20.80 0.85 7.01
CA ALA A 450 20.78 0.08 8.26
C ALA A 450 20.13 0.79 9.44
N GLN A 451 19.88 2.11 9.37
CA GLN A 451 19.28 2.88 10.46
C GLN A 451 17.83 2.46 10.74
N GLY A 452 17.09 2.06 9.71
CA GLY A 452 15.69 1.68 9.82
C GLY A 452 15.49 0.18 9.95
N ALA A 453 14.56 -0.23 10.83
CA ALA A 453 14.10 -1.62 10.90
C ALA A 453 12.57 -1.68 10.99
N ASN A 454 12.00 -2.75 10.44
CA ASN A 454 10.59 -3.10 10.58
C ASN A 454 10.50 -4.46 11.28
N ILE A 455 9.71 -4.51 12.35
CA ILE A 455 9.45 -5.73 13.12
C ILE A 455 7.95 -5.99 13.08
N VAL A 456 7.55 -7.17 12.64
CA VAL A 456 6.13 -7.49 12.49
C VAL A 456 5.82 -8.82 13.17
N PRO A 457 4.87 -8.85 14.13
CA PRO A 457 4.32 -10.08 14.65
C PRO A 457 3.62 -10.86 13.54
N GLY A 458 3.78 -12.17 13.54
CA GLY A 458 3.18 -13.05 12.54
C GLY A 458 3.07 -14.49 13.04
N ARG A 459 2.82 -15.40 12.11
CA ARG A 459 2.81 -16.85 12.36
C ARG A 459 3.68 -17.56 11.32
N ASP A 460 4.33 -18.62 11.74
CA ASP A 460 5.05 -19.49 10.81
C ASP A 460 4.10 -20.47 10.09
N ALA A 461 4.65 -21.40 9.32
CA ALA A 461 3.87 -22.39 8.59
C ALA A 461 3.12 -23.38 9.50
N SER A 462 3.59 -23.59 10.73
CA SER A 462 2.92 -24.42 11.75
C SER A 462 1.84 -23.68 12.52
N GLY A 463 1.71 -22.36 12.33
CA GLY A 463 0.82 -21.50 13.09
C GLY A 463 1.44 -20.96 14.39
N ALA A 464 2.69 -21.28 14.69
CA ALA A 464 3.38 -20.78 15.88
C ALA A 464 3.65 -19.26 15.77
N PRO A 465 3.54 -18.49 16.88
CA PRO A 465 3.77 -17.06 16.87
C PRO A 465 5.26 -16.74 16.63
N VAL A 466 5.52 -15.84 15.68
CA VAL A 466 6.88 -15.42 15.30
C VAL A 466 6.97 -13.91 15.13
N LEU A 467 8.20 -13.39 15.13
CA LEU A 467 8.54 -12.03 14.73
C LEU A 467 9.31 -12.06 13.42
N HIS A 468 8.90 -11.28 12.45
CA HIS A 468 9.67 -11.01 11.24
C HIS A 468 10.44 -9.70 11.42
N CYS A 469 11.77 -9.82 11.58
CA CYS A 469 12.66 -8.68 11.74
C CYS A 469 13.34 -8.38 10.40
N SER A 470 13.11 -7.20 9.83
CA SER A 470 13.78 -6.72 8.63
C SER A 470 14.51 -5.42 8.91
N SER A 471 15.69 -5.24 8.30
CA SER A 471 16.52 -4.05 8.46
C SER A 471 17.34 -3.81 7.20
N GLY A 472 17.50 -2.54 6.88
CA GLY A 472 18.28 -2.13 5.72
C GLY A 472 17.60 -2.42 4.37
N HIS A 473 18.17 -1.81 3.36
CA HIS A 473 17.90 -2.07 1.96
C HIS A 473 19.23 -2.07 1.23
N GLY A 474 19.39 -2.92 0.24
CA GLY A 474 20.63 -2.95 -0.53
C GLY A 474 20.36 -2.81 -2.01
N PHE A 475 20.96 -1.80 -2.63
CA PHE A 475 20.93 -1.66 -4.08
C PHE A 475 21.82 -2.74 -4.71
N VAL A 476 21.22 -3.56 -5.56
CA VAL A 476 21.86 -4.69 -6.21
C VAL A 476 22.10 -4.48 -7.71
N GLY A 477 21.64 -3.36 -8.24
CA GLY A 477 21.79 -3.01 -9.65
C GLY A 477 20.47 -2.56 -10.27
N VAL A 478 20.50 -2.41 -11.58
CA VAL A 478 19.31 -2.04 -12.38
C VAL A 478 18.59 -3.27 -12.95
N ASP A 479 19.16 -4.46 -12.79
CA ASP A 479 18.53 -5.72 -13.19
C ASP A 479 18.34 -6.64 -11.97
N ALA A 480 17.09 -7.02 -11.75
CA ALA A 480 16.73 -7.93 -10.66
C ALA A 480 17.27 -9.36 -10.84
N ALA A 481 17.66 -9.74 -12.06
CA ALA A 481 18.27 -11.04 -12.34
C ALA A 481 19.75 -11.13 -11.88
N ASP A 482 20.41 -9.99 -11.67
CA ASP A 482 21.84 -9.92 -11.34
C ASP A 482 22.15 -10.07 -9.84
N VAL A 483 21.19 -10.42 -9.00
CA VAL A 483 21.40 -10.59 -7.55
C VAL A 483 22.32 -11.80 -7.28
N ARG A 484 23.48 -11.55 -6.68
CA ARG A 484 24.48 -12.56 -6.34
C ARG A 484 24.43 -12.88 -4.84
N ALA A 485 24.89 -14.09 -4.46
CA ALA A 485 24.97 -14.49 -3.05
C ALA A 485 25.78 -13.48 -2.21
N ALA A 486 26.92 -13.00 -2.72
CA ALA A 486 27.76 -12.01 -2.06
C ALA A 486 27.05 -10.66 -1.81
N ASP A 487 26.10 -10.27 -2.67
CA ASP A 487 25.30 -9.05 -2.47
C ASP A 487 24.33 -9.20 -1.28
N LEU A 488 23.97 -10.44 -0.91
CA LEU A 488 23.05 -10.74 0.20
C LEU A 488 23.74 -10.82 1.57
N GLU A 489 25.04 -11.14 1.60
CA GLU A 489 25.79 -11.29 2.87
C GLU A 489 25.85 -10.01 3.69
N GLU A 490 26.01 -8.88 3.01
CA GLU A 490 26.06 -7.55 3.61
C GLU A 490 24.75 -7.24 4.37
N LEU A 491 23.61 -7.48 3.71
CA LEU A 491 22.30 -7.28 4.30
C LEU A 491 21.97 -8.32 5.38
N ALA A 492 22.41 -9.56 5.18
CA ALA A 492 22.24 -10.63 6.17
C ALA A 492 22.86 -10.25 7.51
N ARG A 493 24.11 -9.74 7.49
CA ARG A 493 24.78 -9.25 8.71
C ARG A 493 24.00 -8.11 9.37
N CYS A 494 23.53 -7.15 8.59
CA CYS A 494 22.77 -6.01 9.09
C CYS A 494 21.46 -6.44 9.78
N VAL A 495 20.68 -7.34 9.18
CA VAL A 495 19.40 -7.77 9.74
C VAL A 495 19.59 -8.67 10.98
N MET A 496 20.62 -9.52 10.98
CA MET A 496 20.95 -10.36 12.16
C MET A 496 21.36 -9.48 13.35
N GLN A 497 22.23 -8.51 13.13
CA GLN A 497 22.62 -7.57 14.18
C GLN A 497 21.42 -6.79 14.72
N THR A 498 20.50 -6.36 13.85
CA THR A 498 19.28 -5.68 14.29
C THR A 498 18.41 -6.55 15.18
N ALA A 499 18.25 -7.82 14.82
CA ALA A 499 17.44 -8.77 15.57
C ALA A 499 18.07 -9.07 16.94
N GLU A 500 19.39 -9.19 17.01
CA GLU A 500 20.14 -9.39 18.25
C GLU A 500 20.07 -8.16 19.15
N ASP A 501 20.26 -6.96 18.61
CA ASP A 501 20.20 -5.69 19.37
C ASP A 501 18.83 -5.44 20.01
N LEU A 502 17.74 -5.85 19.36
CA LEU A 502 16.39 -5.61 19.87
C LEU A 502 15.83 -6.78 20.69
N PHE A 503 16.20 -8.01 20.36
CA PHE A 503 15.59 -9.22 20.91
C PHE A 503 16.65 -10.32 21.17
N GLY A 504 17.72 -9.99 21.91
CA GLY A 504 18.89 -10.87 22.12
C GLY A 504 18.55 -12.32 22.45
N ASP A 505 17.75 -12.57 23.51
CA ASP A 505 17.37 -13.93 23.92
C ASP A 505 16.57 -14.67 22.84
N LYS A 506 15.61 -13.99 22.19
CA LYS A 506 14.83 -14.58 21.10
C LYS A 506 15.72 -14.89 19.90
N PHE A 507 16.69 -14.02 19.61
CA PHE A 507 17.66 -14.21 18.54
C PHE A 507 18.56 -15.41 18.78
N HIS A 508 19.13 -15.55 19.99
CA HIS A 508 19.99 -16.68 20.33
C HIS A 508 19.22 -18.00 20.29
N ARG A 509 17.98 -18.04 20.77
CA ARG A 509 17.10 -19.22 20.64
C ARG A 509 16.81 -19.55 19.18
N ALA A 510 16.49 -18.56 18.36
CA ALA A 510 16.23 -18.78 16.94
C ALA A 510 17.44 -19.37 16.20
N ARG A 511 18.66 -18.96 16.60
CA ARG A 511 19.90 -19.54 16.05
C ARG A 511 20.11 -20.99 16.52
N SER A 512 19.94 -21.26 17.81
CA SER A 512 20.17 -22.60 18.38
C SER A 512 19.15 -23.63 17.88
N THR A 513 17.92 -23.22 17.58
CA THR A 513 16.86 -24.09 17.04
C THR A 513 16.86 -24.20 15.51
N GLY A 514 17.76 -23.48 14.82
CA GLY A 514 17.81 -23.47 13.34
C GLY A 514 16.66 -22.71 12.67
N LEU A 515 15.87 -21.93 13.41
CA LEU A 515 14.80 -21.10 12.85
C LEU A 515 15.36 -20.00 11.93
N ILE A 516 16.55 -19.49 12.24
CA ILE A 516 17.32 -18.63 11.32
C ILE A 516 18.12 -19.56 10.41
N GLY A 517 17.70 -19.66 9.15
CA GLY A 517 18.44 -20.43 8.14
C GLY A 517 19.80 -19.80 7.80
N ALA A 518 20.62 -20.55 7.05
CA ALA A 518 21.96 -20.11 6.63
C ALA A 518 21.92 -18.79 5.84
N THR A 519 20.86 -18.57 5.06
CA THR A 519 20.61 -17.30 4.37
C THR A 519 19.25 -16.76 4.81
N PRO A 520 19.19 -15.53 5.36
CA PRO A 520 17.92 -14.85 5.64
C PRO A 520 17.01 -14.77 4.41
N ALA A 521 15.71 -14.74 4.63
CA ALA A 521 14.76 -14.59 3.56
C ALA A 521 14.86 -13.18 2.94
N TYR A 522 14.64 -13.06 1.63
CA TYR A 522 14.72 -11.79 0.94
C TYR A 522 13.66 -11.65 -0.15
N CYS A 523 13.42 -10.41 -0.57
CA CYS A 523 12.64 -10.09 -1.77
C CYS A 523 13.26 -8.91 -2.50
N ILE A 524 12.98 -8.83 -3.81
CA ILE A 524 13.45 -7.75 -4.66
C ILE A 524 12.32 -6.73 -4.83
N ARG A 525 12.65 -5.45 -4.65
CA ARG A 525 11.71 -4.33 -4.75
C ARG A 525 12.10 -3.43 -5.91
N PRO A 526 11.12 -2.92 -6.68
CA PRO A 526 11.39 -1.92 -7.71
C PRO A 526 11.72 -0.59 -7.04
N TRP A 527 12.73 0.10 -7.53
CA TRP A 527 13.16 1.39 -7.01
C TRP A 527 13.41 2.39 -8.12
N THR A 528 13.25 3.69 -7.85
CA THR A 528 13.48 4.75 -8.82
C THR A 528 14.49 5.76 -8.32
N PRO A 529 15.21 6.45 -9.21
CA PRO A 529 16.16 7.48 -8.80
C PRO A 529 15.47 8.69 -8.15
N SER A 530 14.22 8.99 -8.54
CA SER A 530 13.46 10.09 -7.92
C SER A 530 12.89 9.75 -6.54
N GLY A 531 12.85 8.46 -6.18
CA GLY A 531 12.13 7.98 -5.00
C GLY A 531 10.60 7.99 -5.17
N LEU A 532 10.07 8.52 -6.25
CA LEU A 532 8.64 8.47 -6.60
C LEU A 532 8.28 7.13 -7.23
N GLY A 533 7.01 6.73 -7.15
CA GLY A 533 6.46 5.78 -8.09
C GLY A 533 6.41 6.37 -9.51
N LEU A 534 6.20 5.51 -10.49
CA LEU A 534 6.10 5.90 -11.89
C LEU A 534 4.72 5.53 -12.44
N VAL A 535 4.13 6.45 -13.20
CA VAL A 535 2.91 6.25 -13.99
C VAL A 535 3.14 6.90 -15.35
N GLU A 536 3.25 6.08 -16.38
CA GLU A 536 3.38 6.50 -17.77
C GLU A 536 2.16 6.05 -18.55
N VAL A 537 1.54 6.95 -19.29
CA VAL A 537 0.36 6.67 -20.12
C VAL A 537 0.72 6.87 -21.58
N GLN A 538 0.47 5.86 -22.41
CA GLN A 538 0.69 5.87 -23.85
C GLN A 538 -0.60 5.51 -24.59
N ASP A 539 -0.72 5.96 -25.83
CA ASP A 539 -1.85 5.60 -26.70
C ASP A 539 -1.70 4.16 -27.21
N ALA A 540 -2.81 3.44 -27.29
CA ALA A 540 -2.89 2.15 -27.96
C ALA A 540 -3.59 2.27 -29.32
N ALA A 541 -3.10 1.52 -30.30
CA ALA A 541 -3.65 1.49 -31.67
C ALA A 541 -5.12 1.02 -31.73
N SER A 542 -5.59 0.36 -30.67
CA SER A 542 -7.00 -0.03 -30.46
C SER A 542 -7.91 1.14 -30.07
N GLY A 543 -7.41 2.36 -29.98
CA GLY A 543 -8.11 3.51 -29.40
C GLY A 543 -8.18 3.50 -27.87
N GLY A 544 -7.45 2.57 -27.21
CA GLY A 544 -7.31 2.50 -25.76
C GLY A 544 -6.02 3.12 -25.24
N ARG A 545 -5.53 2.61 -24.10
CA ARG A 545 -4.32 3.12 -23.42
C ARG A 545 -3.41 1.97 -22.98
N LEU A 546 -2.10 2.21 -23.01
CA LEU A 546 -1.13 1.49 -22.19
C LEU A 546 -0.80 2.35 -20.98
N VAL A 547 -0.87 1.76 -19.80
CA VAL A 547 -0.37 2.36 -18.55
C VAL A 547 0.79 1.52 -18.02
N VAL A 548 1.97 2.11 -17.89
CA VAL A 548 3.11 1.49 -17.19
C VAL A 548 3.18 2.09 -15.79
N SER A 549 3.03 1.25 -14.76
CA SER A 549 3.12 1.65 -13.37
C SER A 549 4.17 0.82 -12.65
N GLY A 550 5.02 1.43 -11.85
CA GLY A 550 6.08 0.70 -11.18
C GLY A 550 6.97 1.59 -10.32
N GLY A 551 8.08 1.03 -9.84
CA GLY A 551 9.08 1.80 -9.12
C GLY A 551 8.62 2.41 -7.80
N HIS A 552 7.55 1.90 -7.18
CA HIS A 552 6.96 2.50 -5.98
C HIS A 552 7.81 2.32 -4.71
N ASN A 553 9.05 1.92 -4.84
CA ASN A 553 10.00 1.73 -3.75
C ASN A 553 9.42 0.82 -2.64
N THR A 554 9.37 1.28 -1.38
CA THR A 554 8.67 0.58 -0.30
C THR A 554 7.17 0.87 -0.26
N GLY A 555 6.69 1.86 -1.00
CA GLY A 555 5.31 2.37 -0.96
C GLY A 555 4.31 1.62 -1.84
N GLY A 556 4.72 0.62 -2.61
CA GLY A 556 3.83 -0.05 -3.56
C GLY A 556 2.55 -0.59 -2.94
N PHE A 557 2.63 -1.23 -1.77
CA PHE A 557 1.45 -1.66 -1.02
C PHE A 557 0.63 -0.46 -0.53
N ALA A 558 1.29 0.52 0.07
CA ALA A 558 0.60 1.67 0.66
C ALA A 558 -0.21 2.47 -0.39
N GLN A 559 0.35 2.64 -1.58
CA GLN A 559 -0.22 3.47 -2.64
C GLN A 559 -1.10 2.71 -3.64
N SER A 560 -1.16 1.37 -3.56
CA SER A 560 -1.84 0.57 -4.58
C SER A 560 -3.30 0.97 -4.84
N PRO A 561 -4.14 1.39 -3.88
CA PRO A 561 -5.49 1.86 -4.19
C PRO A 561 -5.52 3.16 -5.00
N GLU A 562 -4.60 4.09 -4.72
CA GLU A 562 -4.54 5.36 -5.46
C GLU A 562 -3.90 5.18 -6.85
N VAL A 563 -2.92 4.28 -6.96
CA VAL A 563 -2.39 3.85 -8.27
C VAL A 563 -3.48 3.21 -9.12
N ALA A 564 -4.27 2.30 -8.53
CA ALA A 564 -5.39 1.67 -9.22
C ALA A 564 -6.41 2.70 -9.75
N ARG A 565 -6.67 3.76 -8.97
CA ARG A 565 -7.52 4.86 -9.38
C ARG A 565 -6.88 5.68 -10.52
N ALA A 566 -5.59 5.96 -10.45
CA ALA A 566 -4.88 6.63 -11.52
C ALA A 566 -4.96 5.82 -12.83
N VAL A 567 -4.77 4.51 -12.76
CA VAL A 567 -4.95 3.61 -13.90
C VAL A 567 -6.38 3.69 -14.44
N LEU A 568 -7.40 3.53 -13.59
CA LEU A 568 -8.80 3.64 -14.00
C LEU A 568 -9.09 4.98 -14.71
N CYS A 569 -8.61 6.09 -14.15
CA CYS A 569 -8.76 7.41 -14.77
C CYS A 569 -8.10 7.46 -16.14
N ALA A 570 -6.89 6.91 -16.32
CA ALA A 570 -6.21 6.85 -17.61
C ALA A 570 -7.02 6.07 -18.66
N LEU A 571 -7.55 4.89 -18.28
CA LEU A 571 -8.36 4.06 -19.19
C LEU A 571 -9.71 4.72 -19.56
N GLN A 572 -10.22 5.59 -18.70
CA GLN A 572 -11.43 6.38 -18.91
C GLN A 572 -11.14 7.77 -19.52
N GLU A 573 -9.90 8.04 -19.91
CA GLU A 573 -9.45 9.33 -20.46
C GLU A 573 -9.71 10.54 -19.53
N ARG A 574 -9.64 10.29 -18.23
CA ARG A 574 -9.82 11.30 -17.19
C ARG A 574 -8.48 11.66 -16.56
N PRO A 575 -8.24 12.93 -16.23
CA PRO A 575 -7.01 13.33 -15.55
C PRO A 575 -6.96 12.77 -14.12
N HIS A 576 -5.74 12.45 -13.68
CA HIS A 576 -5.43 12.12 -12.29
C HIS A 576 -4.10 12.78 -11.90
N PRO A 577 -3.94 13.30 -10.67
CA PRO A 577 -2.69 13.95 -10.26
C PRO A 577 -1.43 13.11 -10.47
N MET A 578 -1.50 11.80 -10.24
CA MET A 578 -0.36 10.90 -10.45
C MET A 578 0.14 10.87 -11.90
N HIS A 579 -0.70 11.15 -12.91
CA HIS A 579 -0.25 11.17 -14.30
C HIS A 579 0.82 12.24 -14.54
N ALA A 580 0.75 13.36 -13.82
CA ALA A 580 1.76 14.41 -13.88
C ALA A 580 2.85 14.24 -12.82
N LEU A 581 2.44 13.97 -11.56
CA LEU A 581 3.37 13.96 -10.42
C LEU A 581 4.28 12.72 -10.41
N TYR A 582 3.84 11.58 -10.95
CA TYR A 582 4.61 10.35 -11.09
C TYR A 582 5.06 10.08 -12.53
N HIS A 583 4.96 11.09 -13.40
CA HIS A 583 5.43 10.96 -14.77
C HIS A 583 6.96 10.79 -14.81
N PRO A 584 7.51 9.80 -15.54
CA PRO A 584 8.95 9.56 -15.58
C PRO A 584 9.76 10.76 -16.10
N ARG A 585 9.19 11.58 -16.99
CA ARG A 585 9.83 12.79 -17.51
C ARG A 585 9.82 13.97 -16.53
N ARG A 586 8.96 13.97 -15.49
CA ARG A 586 9.05 14.98 -14.43
C ARG A 586 10.45 15.03 -13.83
N PHE A 587 11.10 13.89 -13.79
CA PHE A 587 12.46 13.75 -13.34
C PHE A 587 13.49 14.22 -14.38
N ALA A 588 13.29 13.89 -15.66
CA ALA A 588 14.19 14.28 -16.75
C ALA A 588 14.19 15.82 -16.97
N ASP A 589 13.02 16.44 -16.93
CA ASP A 589 12.88 17.91 -17.16
C ASP A 589 13.65 18.75 -16.12
N VAL A 590 13.94 18.21 -14.94
CA VAL A 590 14.77 18.87 -13.91
C VAL A 590 16.26 18.81 -14.26
N PHE A 591 16.70 17.81 -15.04
CA PHE A 591 18.11 17.55 -15.31
C PHE A 591 18.56 17.97 -16.71
N GLU A 592 17.68 18.01 -17.69
CA GLU A 592 17.99 18.46 -19.04
C GLU A 592 18.21 19.98 -19.13
N ALA A 593 17.67 20.76 -18.19
CA ALA A 593 17.91 22.21 -18.08
C ALA A 593 19.28 22.58 -17.50
N SER A 594 20.10 21.61 -17.11
CA SER A 594 21.40 21.78 -16.44
C SER A 594 22.58 21.24 -17.27
N ALA A 595 22.35 20.87 -18.55
CA ALA A 595 23.40 20.38 -19.45
C ALA A 595 23.98 21.49 -20.32
#